data_4906cd3f957192bb0da99e6b7ed37065
#
_entry.id   4906cd3f957192bb0da99e6b7ed37065
#
_cell.length_a   1.000
_cell.length_b   1.000
_cell.length_c   1.000
_cell.angle_alpha   90.00
_cell.angle_beta   90.00
_cell.angle_gamma   90.00
#
_symmetry.space_group_name_H-M   'P 1'
#
loop_
_entity.id
_entity.type
_entity.pdbx_description
1 polymer ?
#
loop_
_entity_poly.entity_id
_entity_poly.type
_entity_poly.pdbx_seq_one_letter_code
_entity_poly.pdbx_strand_id
1 'polypeptide(L)'
;MITWIDVRDFLIVKHVEISFDGGLTVITGETGAGKSIIVDALTILLGDRTSGDIIRPGSEQCEVQAGFDLSNNXAAQLWLKGQEIDIDGSECTLRRIVSHKKSSRGFIQGRPVPISSLRELGQLLVDVHGQHEYHQLLKKSVQRKTLDAFAGTLDDVHXLENCFNRLSVAIAHLEELXAKXDDSAQREDYLRHQXDDLTALAPEPDEYDSLDRTHSRLSHTRELAEGTWQTLHELEEGEDGTVSVLLGRASDRLKELSKFDTRLGNSVSQLQDVTALLSDAVSDIRRCHVDYELDPEEFQRLDSRLTVLHDAARKYKVRPDQLXDLLERLSGELESITTEEQRISEVEQQISALTTDYDTLANRISQRRAQSAGKLADSVTHQLADLGLEQAKFXVDLSPLEAADRTRYGAENVNFAVRTIPDMPFAPLDQVASGGELSRISLAIQVVTAQIDSVPSCIYDEVDIGIGGRIAEIVGSKLRLLGSERQILCITHLPQVAVQGHEHLHVTKTDDAEVEIFPLDRALRTXEIARMLGGIEITQQTLAHAEEMLQRVTDSSVR
;
A
#
# COMPACT_ATOMS: atom_id res chain seq x y z
N MET A 1 28.20 11.78 9.05
CA MET A 1 28.91 13.05 8.79
C MET A 1 29.68 12.93 7.49
N ILE A 2 29.88 14.03 6.76
CA ILE A 2 30.72 14.07 5.56
C ILE A 2 32.19 13.93 6.00
N THR A 3 32.93 12.98 5.42
CA THR A 3 34.34 12.76 5.74
C THR A 3 35.27 13.41 4.70
N TRP A 4 34.87 13.35 3.44
CA TRP A 4 35.61 13.94 2.35
C TRP A 4 34.71 14.17 1.14
N ILE A 5 35.18 15.08 0.23
CA ILE A 5 34.57 15.29 -1.09
C ILE A 5 35.68 15.37 -2.15
N ASP A 6 35.46 14.76 -3.31
CA ASP A 6 36.29 14.84 -4.51
C ASP A 6 35.42 15.34 -5.66
N VAL A 7 35.83 16.47 -6.27
CA VAL A 7 35.10 17.14 -7.36
C VAL A 7 36.02 17.27 -8.57
N ARG A 8 35.59 16.79 -9.73
CA ARG A 8 36.36 16.82 -10.98
C ARG A 8 35.54 17.40 -12.12
N ASP A 9 36.16 18.34 -12.87
CA ASP A 9 35.60 18.96 -14.07
C ASP A 9 34.21 19.57 -13.86
N PHE A 10 34.05 20.25 -12.74
CA PHE A 10 32.75 20.82 -12.29
C PHE A 10 32.84 22.36 -12.33
N LEU A 11 31.97 22.98 -13.15
CA LEU A 11 31.97 24.46 -13.34
C LEU A 11 33.36 24.97 -13.69
N ILE A 12 33.99 25.71 -12.76
CA ILE A 12 35.33 26.26 -12.93
C ILE A 12 36.43 25.44 -12.21
N VAL A 13 36.02 24.37 -11.52
CA VAL A 13 36.92 23.46 -10.80
C VAL A 13 37.43 22.38 -11.76
N LYS A 14 38.75 22.20 -11.84
CA LYS A 14 39.37 21.08 -12.54
C LYS A 14 39.44 19.86 -11.63
N HIS A 15 39.99 20.02 -10.44
CA HIS A 15 40.03 18.98 -9.42
C HIS A 15 40.22 19.59 -8.03
N VAL A 16 39.35 19.20 -7.11
CA VAL A 16 39.46 19.61 -5.70
C VAL A 16 39.12 18.38 -4.83
N GLU A 17 39.96 18.12 -3.86
CA GLU A 17 39.74 17.10 -2.83
C GLU A 17 39.83 17.76 -1.45
N ILE A 18 38.85 17.56 -0.61
CA ILE A 18 38.76 18.19 0.71
C ILE A 18 38.35 17.11 1.73
N SER A 19 39.01 17.09 2.87
CA SER A 19 38.60 16.32 4.04
C SER A 19 37.89 17.24 5.03
N PHE A 20 36.94 16.71 5.75
CA PHE A 20 36.16 17.46 6.75
C PHE A 20 36.24 16.76 8.10
N ASP A 21 36.37 17.55 9.14
CA ASP A 21 36.19 17.10 10.51
C ASP A 21 34.78 17.45 11.04
N GLY A 22 34.46 17.02 12.24
CA GLY A 22 33.22 17.42 12.94
C GLY A 22 33.31 18.88 13.37
N GLY A 23 32.15 19.39 13.84
CA GLY A 23 32.07 20.77 14.31
C GLY A 23 31.65 21.75 13.22
N LEU A 24 31.98 23.02 13.42
CA LEU A 24 31.67 24.09 12.46
C LEU A 24 32.89 24.31 11.54
N THR A 25 32.75 24.00 10.28
CA THR A 25 33.71 24.36 9.22
C THR A 25 33.20 25.61 8.50
N VAL A 26 33.97 26.69 8.52
CA VAL A 26 33.65 27.92 7.78
C VAL A 26 34.40 27.95 6.47
N ILE A 27 33.75 28.46 5.43
CA ILE A 27 34.32 28.57 4.07
C ILE A 27 34.29 30.04 3.69
N THR A 28 35.50 30.62 3.46
CA THR A 28 35.65 32.02 3.03
C THR A 28 36.37 32.10 1.70
N GLY A 29 36.50 33.31 1.14
CA GLY A 29 37.17 33.59 -0.12
C GLY A 29 36.58 34.82 -0.79
N GLU A 30 37.14 35.22 -1.91
CA GLU A 30 36.66 36.39 -2.65
C GLU A 30 35.29 36.14 -3.29
N THR A 31 34.51 37.19 -3.48
CA THR A 31 33.25 37.13 -4.24
C THR A 31 33.54 36.65 -5.68
N GLY A 32 32.78 35.68 -6.15
CA GLY A 32 32.99 35.06 -7.45
C GLY A 32 34.11 34.02 -7.50
N ALA A 33 34.76 33.73 -6.37
CA ALA A 33 35.82 32.70 -6.31
C ALA A 33 35.27 31.27 -6.31
N GLY A 34 33.94 31.10 -6.30
CA GLY A 34 33.33 29.76 -6.34
C GLY A 34 33.11 29.14 -4.96
N LYS A 35 32.86 29.96 -3.95
CA LYS A 35 32.57 29.46 -2.57
C LYS A 35 31.42 28.45 -2.53
N SER A 36 30.35 28.72 -3.29
CA SER A 36 29.18 27.82 -3.33
C SER A 36 29.42 26.53 -4.12
N ILE A 37 30.55 26.42 -4.85
CA ILE A 37 30.84 25.22 -5.66
C ILE A 37 30.80 23.94 -4.83
N ILE A 38 31.29 23.97 -3.58
CA ILE A 38 31.23 22.79 -2.69
C ILE A 38 29.79 22.43 -2.40
N VAL A 39 28.95 23.43 -2.10
CA VAL A 39 27.53 23.22 -1.82
C VAL A 39 26.81 22.72 -3.08
N ASP A 40 27.04 23.36 -4.21
CA ASP A 40 26.48 22.95 -5.51
C ASP A 40 26.87 21.50 -5.85
N ALA A 41 28.16 21.16 -5.67
CA ALA A 41 28.64 19.79 -5.92
C ALA A 41 27.96 18.77 -4.99
N LEU A 42 27.86 19.07 -3.68
CA LEU A 42 27.18 18.22 -2.71
C LEU A 42 25.70 18.07 -3.06
N THR A 43 25.00 19.15 -3.36
CA THR A 43 23.59 19.15 -3.72
C THR A 43 23.32 18.24 -4.93
N ILE A 44 24.18 18.36 -5.95
CA ILE A 44 24.09 17.51 -7.14
C ILE A 44 24.36 16.05 -6.78
N LEU A 45 25.40 15.77 -6.00
CA LEU A 45 25.72 14.41 -5.53
C LEU A 45 24.53 13.77 -4.80
N LEU A 46 23.83 14.57 -3.99
CA LEU A 46 22.68 14.13 -3.20
C LEU A 46 21.37 14.01 -4.01
N GLY A 47 21.45 14.10 -5.34
CA GLY A 47 20.34 13.71 -6.22
C GLY A 47 19.53 14.86 -6.81
N ASP A 48 19.99 16.10 -6.69
CA ASP A 48 19.28 17.23 -7.29
C ASP A 48 19.32 17.21 -8.82
N ARG A 49 18.34 17.88 -9.42
CA ARG A 49 18.27 18.00 -10.87
C ARG A 49 19.44 18.82 -11.38
N THR A 50 19.98 18.42 -12.51
CA THR A 50 21.12 19.11 -13.12
C THR A 50 21.00 19.14 -14.63
N SER A 51 21.53 20.19 -15.22
CA SER A 51 21.72 20.32 -16.67
C SER A 51 23.22 20.13 -17.01
N GLY A 52 23.53 20.04 -18.28
CA GLY A 52 24.92 19.93 -18.74
C GLY A 52 25.79 21.17 -18.47
N ASP A 53 25.20 22.27 -18.06
CA ASP A 53 25.89 23.56 -17.82
C ASP A 53 26.84 23.51 -16.63
N ILE A 54 26.76 22.47 -15.79
CA ILE A 54 27.67 22.26 -14.65
C ILE A 54 29.02 21.62 -15.04
N ILE A 55 29.14 21.15 -16.28
CA ILE A 55 30.36 20.50 -16.76
C ILE A 55 31.37 21.59 -17.15
N ARG A 56 32.61 21.46 -16.68
CA ARG A 56 33.70 22.42 -16.98
C ARG A 56 33.82 22.58 -18.50
N PRO A 57 33.92 23.82 -19.00
CA PRO A 57 34.15 24.06 -20.44
C PRO A 57 35.39 23.29 -20.96
N GLY A 58 35.19 22.51 -22.00
CA GLY A 58 36.23 21.67 -22.59
C GLY A 58 36.25 20.22 -22.09
N SER A 59 35.49 19.89 -21.06
CA SER A 59 35.36 18.50 -20.54
C SER A 59 34.11 17.82 -21.08
N GLU A 60 34.11 16.49 -21.18
CA GLU A 60 32.95 15.71 -21.65
C GLU A 60 31.98 15.35 -20.53
N GLN A 61 32.49 15.33 -19.31
CA GLN A 61 31.69 14.94 -18.12
C GLN A 61 32.29 15.58 -16.87
N CYS A 62 31.52 15.69 -15.84
CA CYS A 62 32.00 16.02 -14.50
C CYS A 62 31.68 14.86 -13.54
N GLU A 63 32.42 14.79 -12.46
CA GLU A 63 32.28 13.76 -11.45
C GLU A 63 32.36 14.38 -10.06
N VAL A 64 31.41 13.99 -9.20
CA VAL A 64 31.41 14.35 -7.78
C VAL A 64 31.33 13.07 -6.98
N GLN A 65 32.16 12.93 -5.97
CA GLN A 65 32.18 11.80 -5.07
C GLN A 65 32.38 12.28 -3.63
N ALA A 66 31.74 11.66 -2.67
CA ALA A 66 31.95 11.99 -1.25
C ALA A 66 31.80 10.75 -0.37
N GLY A 67 32.54 10.74 0.72
CA GLY A 67 32.45 9.75 1.79
C GLY A 67 31.64 10.28 2.97
N PHE A 68 30.86 9.38 3.58
CA PHE A 68 29.98 9.69 4.71
C PHE A 68 30.17 8.66 5.81
N ASP A 69 30.53 9.11 7.01
CA ASP A 69 30.54 8.25 8.19
C ASP A 69 29.09 8.07 8.72
N LEU A 70 28.64 6.82 8.77
CA LEU A 70 27.30 6.43 9.21
C LEU A 70 27.26 5.86 10.62
N SER A 71 28.36 5.92 11.38
CA SER A 71 28.46 5.31 12.73
C SER A 71 27.25 5.65 13.62
N ASN A 72 26.80 6.89 13.57
CA ASN A 72 25.71 7.41 14.38
C ASN A 72 24.43 7.72 13.58
N ASN A 73 24.26 7.07 12.42
CA ASN A 73 23.09 7.33 11.57
C ASN A 73 22.30 6.05 11.29
N UNK A 74 21.53 5.69 12.07
CA UNK A 74 20.78 4.68 12.02
C UNK A 74 19.91 4.59 11.00
N ALA A 75 19.20 5.65 10.64
CA ALA A 75 18.26 5.73 9.54
C ALA A 75 18.90 5.38 8.19
N ALA A 76 20.06 5.95 7.89
CA ALA A 76 20.79 5.66 6.66
C ALA A 76 21.24 4.19 6.59
N GLN A 77 21.69 3.62 7.70
CA GLN A 77 22.08 2.20 7.77
C GLN A 77 20.88 1.28 7.47
N LEU A 78 19.72 1.57 8.04
CA LEU A 78 18.47 0.80 7.78
C LEU A 78 18.04 0.93 6.33
N TRP A 79 18.12 2.13 5.77
CA TRP A 79 17.78 2.37 4.37
C TRP A 79 18.70 1.54 3.44
N LEU A 80 20.00 1.56 3.68
CA LEU A 80 20.99 0.79 2.89
C LEU A 80 20.71 -0.71 2.97
N LYS A 81 20.42 -1.21 4.17
CA LYS A 81 20.06 -2.62 4.38
C LYS A 81 18.77 -2.98 3.63
N GLY A 82 17.78 -2.09 3.61
CA GLY A 82 16.54 -2.26 2.85
C GLY A 82 16.75 -2.31 1.33
N GLN A 83 17.83 -1.67 0.84
CA GLN A 83 18.24 -1.70 -0.57
C GLN A 83 19.26 -2.80 -0.89
N GLU A 84 19.57 -3.66 0.07
CA GLU A 84 20.56 -4.74 -0.05
C GLU A 84 21.96 -4.21 -0.47
N ILE A 85 22.32 -3.02 0.05
CA ILE A 85 23.65 -2.40 -0.20
C ILE A 85 24.48 -2.56 1.08
N ASP A 86 25.50 -3.39 0.99
CA ASP A 86 26.43 -3.62 2.09
C ASP A 86 27.46 -2.49 2.17
N ILE A 87 27.81 -2.10 3.40
CA ILE A 87 28.89 -1.16 3.68
C ILE A 87 30.00 -1.88 4.44
N ASP A 88 31.22 -1.57 4.10
CA ASP A 88 32.41 -2.11 4.80
C ASP A 88 32.79 -1.13 5.90
N GLY A 89 32.51 -1.50 7.16
CA GLY A 89 32.71 -0.59 8.29
C GLY A 89 31.56 0.42 8.42
N SER A 90 31.88 1.68 8.64
CA SER A 90 30.91 2.76 8.84
C SER A 90 30.85 3.77 7.70
N GLU A 91 31.76 3.67 6.73
CA GLU A 91 31.87 4.66 5.64
C GLU A 91 31.02 4.25 4.44
N CYS A 92 30.20 5.17 3.96
CA CYS A 92 29.39 5.04 2.75
C CYS A 92 29.87 6.06 1.70
N THR A 93 30.17 5.58 0.50
CA THR A 93 30.61 6.43 -0.61
C THR A 93 29.47 6.65 -1.60
N LEU A 94 29.16 7.91 -1.89
CA LEU A 94 28.28 8.32 -2.98
C LEU A 94 29.10 8.87 -4.13
N ARG A 95 28.66 8.63 -5.36
CA ARG A 95 29.33 9.12 -6.57
C ARG A 95 28.31 9.46 -7.64
N ARG A 96 28.48 10.59 -8.29
CA ARG A 96 27.64 11.00 -9.42
C ARG A 96 28.48 11.45 -10.59
N ILE A 97 28.11 11.00 -11.79
CA ILE A 97 28.73 11.38 -13.06
C ILE A 97 27.68 12.04 -13.94
N VAL A 98 27.92 13.25 -14.40
CA VAL A 98 27.05 13.98 -15.34
C VAL A 98 27.84 14.17 -16.65
N SER A 99 27.18 13.90 -17.78
CA SER A 99 27.81 13.95 -19.11
C SER A 99 26.90 14.66 -20.10
N HIS A 100 27.49 15.39 -21.06
CA HIS A 100 26.74 16.01 -22.17
C HIS A 100 26.09 14.99 -23.09
N LYS A 101 26.70 13.81 -23.22
CA LYS A 101 26.28 12.78 -24.21
C LYS A 101 25.44 11.66 -23.64
N LYS A 102 25.39 11.48 -22.33
CA LYS A 102 24.74 10.35 -21.66
C LYS A 102 23.91 10.84 -20.47
N SER A 103 22.93 10.05 -20.09
CA SER A 103 22.16 10.30 -18.88
C SER A 103 23.07 10.33 -17.64
N SER A 104 22.73 11.16 -16.68
CA SER A 104 23.41 11.23 -15.39
C SER A 104 23.37 9.86 -14.69
N ARG A 105 24.48 9.45 -14.08
CA ARG A 105 24.63 8.15 -13.41
C ARG A 105 24.97 8.34 -11.94
N GLY A 106 24.25 7.64 -11.09
CA GLY A 106 24.47 7.62 -9.64
C GLY A 106 25.04 6.28 -9.18
N PHE A 107 25.85 6.31 -8.13
CA PHE A 107 26.45 5.12 -7.53
C PHE A 107 26.45 5.24 -6.00
N ILE A 108 26.14 4.15 -5.32
CA ILE A 108 26.29 4.00 -3.86
C ILE A 108 27.20 2.78 -3.63
N GLN A 109 28.31 2.97 -2.91
CA GLN A 109 29.33 1.93 -2.70
C GLN A 109 29.77 1.28 -4.02
N GLY A 110 29.90 2.08 -5.07
CA GLY A 110 30.29 1.61 -6.41
C GLY A 110 29.19 0.91 -7.21
N ARG A 111 28.05 0.59 -6.61
CA ARG A 111 26.89 -0.01 -7.30
C ARG A 111 26.09 1.09 -8.02
N PRO A 112 25.74 0.92 -9.30
CA PRO A 112 24.89 1.89 -10.00
C PRO A 112 23.47 1.87 -9.44
N VAL A 113 22.94 3.07 -9.16
CA VAL A 113 21.59 3.25 -8.58
C VAL A 113 20.84 4.37 -9.33
N PRO A 114 19.49 4.36 -9.29
CA PRO A 114 18.71 5.50 -9.76
C PRO A 114 19.06 6.78 -8.99
N ILE A 115 18.93 7.95 -9.63
CA ILE A 115 19.16 9.24 -8.98
C ILE A 115 18.20 9.47 -7.80
N SER A 116 16.98 8.92 -7.88
CA SER A 116 16.03 8.93 -6.74
C SER A 116 16.62 8.30 -5.48
N SER A 117 17.40 7.21 -5.64
CA SER A 117 18.04 6.53 -4.49
C SER A 117 19.13 7.40 -3.87
N LEU A 118 19.91 8.15 -4.68
CA LEU A 118 20.85 9.15 -4.15
C LEU A 118 20.09 10.22 -3.35
N ARG A 119 18.92 10.66 -3.86
CA ARG A 119 18.09 11.67 -3.17
C ARG A 119 17.53 11.15 -1.85
N GLU A 120 16.99 9.94 -1.84
CA GLU A 120 16.44 9.32 -0.63
C GLU A 120 17.51 9.18 0.45
N LEU A 121 18.66 8.61 0.10
CA LEU A 121 19.78 8.48 1.04
C LEU A 121 20.32 9.84 1.44
N GLY A 122 20.48 10.75 0.47
CA GLY A 122 20.99 12.12 0.69
C GLY A 122 20.21 12.89 1.76
N GLN A 123 18.88 12.76 1.78
CA GLN A 123 18.01 13.38 2.78
C GLN A 123 18.24 12.85 4.20
N LEU A 124 18.85 11.68 4.33
CA LEU A 124 19.22 11.09 5.63
C LEU A 124 20.64 11.46 6.05
N LEU A 125 21.45 12.03 5.13
CA LEU A 125 22.87 12.32 5.34
C LEU A 125 23.15 13.80 5.58
N VAL A 126 22.55 14.67 4.78
CA VAL A 126 22.88 16.10 4.77
C VAL A 126 21.60 16.94 4.60
N ASP A 127 21.50 17.99 5.40
CA ASP A 127 20.49 19.03 5.23
C ASP A 127 21.18 20.28 4.68
N VAL A 128 20.72 20.83 3.55
CA VAL A 128 21.34 21.96 2.88
C VAL A 128 20.42 23.18 2.96
N HIS A 129 20.94 24.27 3.50
CA HIS A 129 20.22 25.56 3.68
C HIS A 129 20.92 26.63 2.83
N GLY A 130 20.36 26.90 1.62
CA GLY A 130 20.94 27.85 0.67
C GLY A 130 19.88 28.45 -0.26
N GLN A 131 20.34 29.15 -1.30
CA GLN A 131 19.50 29.93 -2.22
C GLN A 131 18.32 29.17 -2.84
N HIS A 132 18.41 27.86 -2.95
CA HIS A 132 17.37 27.02 -3.56
C HIS A 132 16.60 26.16 -2.55
N GLU A 133 16.89 26.25 -1.26
CA GLU A 133 16.34 25.31 -0.26
C GLU A 133 15.43 25.92 0.81
N TYR A 134 15.22 27.22 0.84
CA TYR A 134 14.18 27.82 1.70
C TYR A 134 12.80 27.23 1.38
N HIS A 135 12.68 26.64 0.18
CA HIS A 135 11.47 25.93 -0.23
C HIS A 135 11.17 24.69 0.64
N GLN A 136 12.18 24.06 1.27
CA GLN A 136 11.92 22.90 2.14
C GLN A 136 11.07 23.30 3.37
N LEU A 137 11.50 24.32 4.08
CA LEU A 137 10.76 24.80 5.26
C LEU A 137 9.36 25.35 4.91
N LEU A 138 9.15 25.76 3.66
CA LEU A 138 7.84 26.22 3.19
C LEU A 138 6.87 25.04 2.97
N LYS A 139 7.37 23.82 2.86
CA LYS A 139 6.54 22.64 2.67
C LYS A 139 5.85 22.25 3.98
N LYS A 140 4.54 22.12 3.94
CA LYS A 140 3.72 21.70 5.10
C LYS A 140 4.19 20.37 5.69
N SER A 141 4.66 19.46 4.85
CA SER A 141 5.17 18.14 5.29
C SER A 141 6.43 18.29 6.16
N VAL A 142 7.32 19.25 5.83
CA VAL A 142 8.52 19.54 6.63
C VAL A 142 8.14 20.22 7.93
N GLN A 143 7.25 21.20 7.88
CA GLN A 143 6.75 21.92 9.08
C GLN A 143 6.12 20.93 10.07
N ARG A 144 5.29 20.01 9.56
CA ARG A 144 4.69 18.96 10.39
C ARG A 144 5.77 18.07 11.02
N LYS A 145 6.72 17.57 10.21
CA LYS A 145 7.83 16.73 10.72
C LYS A 145 8.65 17.44 11.80
N THR A 146 8.93 18.72 11.60
CA THR A 146 9.66 19.56 12.59
C THR A 146 8.89 19.63 13.90
N LEU A 147 7.57 19.89 13.85
CA LEU A 147 6.74 19.90 15.05
C LEU A 147 6.68 18.50 15.69
N ASP A 148 6.53 17.43 14.90
CA ASP A 148 6.47 16.07 15.39
C ASP A 148 7.79 15.65 16.09
N ALA A 149 8.90 16.03 15.52
CA ALA A 149 10.23 15.81 16.14
C ALA A 149 10.33 16.57 17.47
N PHE A 150 9.93 17.84 17.50
CA PHE A 150 9.94 18.68 18.72
C PHE A 150 8.99 18.16 19.79
N ALA A 151 7.82 17.64 19.38
CA ALA A 151 6.80 17.07 20.28
C ALA A 151 7.11 15.65 20.74
N GLY A 152 8.12 14.99 20.14
CA GLY A 152 8.44 13.60 20.42
C GLY A 152 7.34 12.64 19.96
N THR A 153 6.68 12.94 18.83
CA THR A 153 5.55 12.14 18.32
C THR A 153 5.89 11.31 17.09
N LEU A 154 7.14 11.26 16.65
CA LEU A 154 7.54 10.58 15.42
C LEU A 154 7.13 9.10 15.41
N ASP A 155 7.33 8.40 16.54
CA ASP A 155 6.95 6.98 16.67
C ASP A 155 5.43 6.80 16.63
N ASP A 156 4.69 7.68 17.28
CA ASP A 156 3.21 7.68 17.26
C ASP A 156 2.69 7.94 15.83
N VAL A 157 3.31 8.86 15.10
CA VAL A 157 2.97 9.16 13.68
C VAL A 157 3.25 7.94 12.81
N HIS A 158 4.33 7.26 13.01
CA HIS A 158 4.64 6.02 12.31
C HIS A 158 3.61 4.90 12.60
N UNK A 159 3.04 4.88 13.76
CA UNK A 159 2.09 4.10 14.13
C UNK A 159 0.85 4.33 13.54
N LEU A 160 0.57 5.53 13.48
CA LEU A 160 -0.65 6.02 12.81
C LEU A 160 -0.63 5.73 11.32
N GLU A 161 0.47 5.95 10.64
CA GLU A 161 0.65 5.65 9.22
C GLU A 161 0.38 4.17 8.93
N ASN A 162 0.90 3.27 9.74
CA ASN A 162 0.66 1.83 9.61
C ASN A 162 -0.83 1.48 9.81
N CYS A 163 -1.46 2.08 10.82
CA CYS A 163 -2.89 1.91 11.08
C CYS A 163 -3.74 2.42 9.89
N PHE A 164 -3.42 3.60 9.38
CA PHE A 164 -4.10 4.21 8.22
C PHE A 164 -3.98 3.34 6.97
N ASN A 165 -2.80 2.78 6.71
CA ASN A 165 -2.59 1.91 5.55
C ASN A 165 -3.42 0.62 5.67
N ARG A 166 -3.47 0.00 6.86
CA ARG A 166 -4.31 -1.18 7.12
C ARG A 166 -5.80 -0.85 6.96
N LEU A 167 -6.23 0.30 7.46
CA LEU A 167 -7.61 0.79 7.34
C LEU A 167 -7.97 1.00 5.85
N SER A 168 -7.10 1.62 5.08
CA SER A 168 -7.32 1.86 3.64
C SER A 168 -7.45 0.54 2.86
N VAL A 169 -6.63 -0.46 3.18
CA VAL A 169 -6.70 -1.80 2.56
C VAL A 169 -8.01 -2.49 2.94
N ALA A 170 -8.42 -2.42 4.20
CA ALA A 170 -9.68 -3.03 4.66
C ALA A 170 -10.90 -2.38 3.98
N ILE A 171 -10.91 -1.06 3.84
CA ILE A 171 -11.98 -0.32 3.14
C ILE A 171 -12.05 -0.74 1.66
N ALA A 172 -10.92 -0.80 0.97
CA ALA A 172 -10.89 -1.23 -0.43
C ALA A 172 -11.37 -2.68 -0.59
N HIS A 173 -11.00 -3.56 0.35
CA HIS A 173 -11.47 -4.96 0.38
C HIS A 173 -12.98 -5.04 0.60
N LEU A 174 -13.53 -4.22 1.51
CA LEU A 174 -14.98 -4.14 1.73
C LEU A 174 -15.71 -3.68 0.46
N GLU A 175 -15.19 -2.67 -0.23
CA GLU A 175 -15.76 -2.19 -1.50
C GLU A 175 -15.79 -3.29 -2.57
N GLU A 176 -14.75 -4.09 -2.66
CA GLU A 176 -14.69 -5.24 -3.58
C GLU A 176 -15.72 -6.31 -3.20
N LEU A 177 -15.84 -6.64 -1.94
CA LEU A 177 -16.87 -7.58 -1.44
C LEU A 177 -18.28 -7.03 -1.61
N UNK A 178 -18.51 -5.97 -1.22
CA UNK A 178 -19.60 -5.34 -1.34
C UNK A 178 -20.03 -5.27 -2.68
N ALA A 179 -19.19 -4.97 -3.87
CA ALA A 179 -19.54 -4.96 -5.31
C ALA A 179 -19.97 -6.33 -5.84
N LYS A 180 -19.46 -7.39 -5.33
CA LYS A 180 -19.90 -8.76 -5.56
C LYS A 180 -21.24 -9.09 -4.92
N UNK A 181 -21.58 -8.63 -3.76
CA UNK A 181 -22.61 -8.78 -3.05
C UNK A 181 -23.80 -8.17 -3.49
N ASP A 182 -23.82 -7.06 -4.32
CA ASP A 182 -24.98 -6.28 -4.76
C ASP A 182 -25.94 -7.09 -5.69
N ASP A 183 -25.44 -8.09 -6.40
CA ASP A 183 -26.22 -9.01 -7.26
C ASP A 183 -26.80 -10.21 -6.46
N SER A 184 -26.44 -10.37 -5.20
CA SER A 184 -26.67 -11.64 -4.47
C SER A 184 -27.95 -11.69 -3.63
N ALA A 185 -28.46 -10.59 -3.11
CA ALA A 185 -29.58 -10.61 -2.15
C ALA A 185 -30.89 -11.15 -2.75
N GLN A 186 -31.25 -10.74 -3.98
CA GLN A 186 -32.42 -11.28 -4.68
C GLN A 186 -32.22 -12.75 -5.07
N ARG A 187 -30.97 -13.09 -5.39
CA ARG A 187 -30.61 -14.46 -5.76
C ARG A 187 -30.62 -15.39 -4.55
N GLU A 188 -30.21 -14.91 -3.38
CA GLU A 188 -30.25 -15.70 -2.13
C GLU A 188 -31.67 -16.15 -1.79
N ASP A 189 -32.65 -15.25 -1.75
CA ASP A 189 -34.05 -15.58 -1.46
C ASP A 189 -34.57 -16.62 -2.45
N TYR A 190 -34.24 -16.46 -3.74
CA TYR A 190 -34.66 -17.40 -4.79
C TYR A 190 -34.01 -18.79 -4.60
N LEU A 191 -32.70 -18.79 -4.33
CA LEU A 191 -31.95 -20.05 -4.08
C LEU A 191 -32.46 -20.76 -2.83
N ARG A 192 -32.75 -20.03 -1.76
CA ARG A 192 -33.26 -20.56 -0.52
C ARG A 192 -34.60 -21.25 -0.76
N HIS A 193 -35.55 -20.63 -1.47
CA HIS A 193 -36.84 -21.22 -1.85
C HIS A 193 -36.63 -22.49 -2.68
N GLN A 194 -35.77 -22.49 -3.64
CA GLN A 194 -35.49 -23.70 -4.44
C GLN A 194 -34.82 -24.83 -3.62
N UNK A 195 -34.02 -24.58 -2.72
CA UNK A 195 -33.46 -25.36 -1.96
C UNK A 195 -34.30 -26.00 -1.07
N ASP A 196 -35.25 -25.25 -0.44
CA ASP A 196 -36.28 -25.81 0.45
C ASP A 196 -37.19 -26.80 -0.29
N ASP A 197 -37.68 -26.40 -1.44
CA ASP A 197 -38.54 -27.27 -2.27
C ASP A 197 -37.85 -28.59 -2.64
N LEU A 198 -36.62 -28.56 -3.08
CA LEU A 198 -35.90 -29.76 -3.48
C LEU A 198 -35.47 -30.61 -2.28
N THR A 199 -35.19 -29.99 -1.13
CA THR A 199 -34.91 -30.68 0.13
C THR A 199 -36.17 -31.40 0.63
N ALA A 200 -37.35 -30.78 0.52
CA ALA A 200 -38.64 -31.40 0.85
C ALA A 200 -38.94 -32.56 -0.11
N LEU A 201 -38.54 -32.45 -1.37
CA LEU A 201 -38.67 -33.54 -2.35
C LEU A 201 -37.73 -34.70 -2.02
N ALA A 202 -36.56 -34.42 -1.43
CA ALA A 202 -35.55 -35.40 -1.05
C ALA A 202 -35.20 -36.37 -2.19
N PRO A 203 -34.71 -35.88 -3.36
CA PRO A 203 -34.28 -36.77 -4.43
C PRO A 203 -33.00 -37.53 -4.05
N GLU A 204 -32.98 -38.84 -4.30
CA GLU A 204 -31.80 -39.67 -3.99
C GLU A 204 -30.95 -39.94 -5.26
N PRO A 205 -29.67 -40.24 -5.10
CA PRO A 205 -28.86 -40.63 -6.24
C PRO A 205 -29.40 -41.87 -6.95
N ASP A 206 -29.45 -41.86 -8.28
CA ASP A 206 -29.95 -42.95 -9.14
C ASP A 206 -31.41 -43.35 -8.85
N GLU A 207 -32.14 -42.62 -8.02
CA GLU A 207 -33.52 -42.91 -7.63
C GLU A 207 -34.41 -43.03 -8.89
N TYR A 208 -34.38 -42.02 -9.73
CA TYR A 208 -35.23 -41.96 -10.93
C TYR A 208 -35.00 -43.17 -11.83
N ASP A 209 -33.75 -43.51 -12.16
CA ASP A 209 -33.42 -44.62 -13.01
C ASP A 209 -33.87 -45.98 -12.42
N SER A 210 -33.75 -46.12 -11.13
CA SER A 210 -34.20 -47.34 -10.41
C SER A 210 -35.71 -47.47 -10.43
N LEU A 211 -36.42 -46.35 -10.11
CA LEU A 211 -37.89 -46.32 -10.13
C LEU A 211 -38.44 -46.52 -11.54
N ASP A 212 -37.87 -45.90 -12.55
CA ASP A 212 -38.30 -45.99 -13.95
C ASP A 212 -38.16 -47.44 -14.49
N ARG A 213 -37.02 -48.07 -14.20
CA ARG A 213 -36.81 -49.48 -14.56
C ARG A 213 -37.81 -50.40 -13.88
N THR A 214 -38.07 -50.20 -12.59
CA THR A 214 -39.02 -50.98 -11.80
C THR A 214 -40.46 -50.74 -12.27
N HIS A 215 -40.83 -49.48 -12.49
CA HIS A 215 -42.16 -49.12 -13.01
C HIS A 215 -42.40 -49.70 -14.40
N SER A 216 -41.42 -49.63 -15.31
CA SER A 216 -41.50 -50.21 -16.66
C SER A 216 -41.74 -51.72 -16.58
N ARG A 217 -41.00 -52.44 -15.74
CA ARG A 217 -41.16 -53.88 -15.52
C ARG A 217 -42.54 -54.20 -14.99
N LEU A 218 -43.01 -53.49 -13.94
CA LEU A 218 -44.33 -53.73 -13.34
C LEU A 218 -45.46 -53.35 -14.31
N SER A 219 -45.29 -52.33 -15.13
CA SER A 219 -46.25 -51.95 -16.16
C SER A 219 -46.45 -53.07 -17.18
N HIS A 220 -45.35 -53.71 -17.66
CA HIS A 220 -45.45 -54.86 -18.55
C HIS A 220 -46.08 -56.06 -17.85
N THR A 221 -45.77 -56.31 -16.56
CA THR A 221 -46.38 -57.38 -15.78
C THR A 221 -47.91 -57.13 -15.63
N ARG A 222 -48.31 -55.90 -15.45
CA ARG A 222 -49.70 -55.48 -15.41
C ARG A 222 -50.41 -55.75 -16.73
N GLU A 223 -49.82 -55.38 -17.88
CA GLU A 223 -50.37 -55.67 -19.19
C GLU A 223 -50.56 -57.18 -19.39
N LEU A 224 -49.55 -57.99 -18.97
CA LEU A 224 -49.64 -59.45 -19.01
C LEU A 224 -50.74 -59.98 -18.12
N ALA A 225 -50.88 -59.50 -16.89
CA ALA A 225 -51.91 -59.89 -15.96
C ALA A 225 -53.31 -59.54 -16.50
N GLU A 226 -53.53 -58.32 -16.97
CA GLU A 226 -54.83 -57.90 -17.52
C GLU A 226 -55.15 -58.67 -18.80
N GLY A 227 -54.18 -58.87 -19.73
CA GLY A 227 -54.37 -59.60 -20.96
C GLY A 227 -54.69 -61.07 -20.71
N THR A 228 -53.95 -61.72 -19.80
CA THR A 228 -54.19 -63.14 -19.47
C THR A 228 -55.56 -63.31 -18.74
N TRP A 229 -55.88 -62.37 -17.83
CA TRP A 229 -57.21 -62.38 -17.16
C TRP A 229 -58.35 -62.27 -18.18
N GLN A 230 -58.28 -61.33 -19.09
CA GLN A 230 -59.27 -61.10 -20.12
C GLN A 230 -59.42 -62.36 -20.99
N THR A 231 -58.28 -62.96 -21.39
CA THR A 231 -58.27 -64.19 -22.20
C THR A 231 -58.95 -65.36 -21.46
N LEU A 232 -58.56 -65.54 -20.19
CA LEU A 232 -59.22 -66.57 -19.36
C LEU A 232 -60.75 -66.34 -19.21
N HIS A 233 -61.15 -65.11 -19.06
CA HIS A 233 -62.57 -64.71 -18.93
C HIS A 233 -63.36 -65.04 -20.23
N GLU A 234 -62.74 -64.72 -21.40
CA GLU A 234 -63.32 -65.04 -22.72
C GLU A 234 -63.42 -66.57 -22.98
N LEU A 235 -62.31 -67.28 -22.59
CA LEU A 235 -62.25 -68.71 -22.89
C LEU A 235 -63.10 -69.55 -21.94
N GLU A 236 -63.09 -69.26 -20.61
CA GLU A 236 -63.74 -70.19 -19.61
C GLU A 236 -64.54 -69.51 -18.52
N GLU A 237 -64.08 -68.35 -17.98
CA GLU A 237 -64.57 -67.84 -16.68
C GLU A 237 -65.69 -66.78 -16.79
N GLY A 238 -66.00 -66.28 -17.98
CA GLY A 238 -67.05 -65.28 -18.21
C GLY A 238 -68.45 -65.83 -17.97
N GLU A 239 -69.36 -64.94 -17.53
CA GLU A 239 -70.72 -65.30 -17.11
C GLU A 239 -71.58 -65.82 -18.28
N ASP A 240 -71.32 -65.31 -19.51
CA ASP A 240 -72.16 -65.71 -20.65
C ASP A 240 -71.33 -65.87 -21.92
N GLY A 241 -71.53 -67.03 -22.58
CA GLY A 241 -71.00 -67.24 -23.95
C GLY A 241 -69.52 -67.47 -24.09
N THR A 242 -68.87 -68.06 -23.10
CA THR A 242 -67.46 -68.40 -23.17
C THR A 242 -67.20 -69.46 -24.27
N VAL A 243 -65.97 -69.48 -24.82
CA VAL A 243 -65.58 -70.44 -25.83
C VAL A 243 -65.83 -71.88 -25.34
N SER A 244 -65.48 -72.16 -24.10
CA SER A 244 -65.68 -73.46 -23.45
C SER A 244 -67.17 -73.86 -23.44
N VAL A 245 -68.03 -72.93 -23.04
CA VAL A 245 -69.47 -73.16 -23.02
C VAL A 245 -70.05 -73.37 -24.43
N LEU A 246 -69.63 -72.55 -25.38
CA LEU A 246 -70.06 -72.64 -26.78
C LEU A 246 -69.64 -73.99 -27.41
N LEU A 247 -68.39 -74.42 -27.19
CA LEU A 247 -67.92 -75.72 -27.64
C LEU A 247 -68.65 -76.86 -27.01
N GLY A 248 -68.90 -76.78 -25.71
CA GLY A 248 -69.68 -77.79 -25.00
C GLY A 248 -71.08 -77.91 -25.59
N ARG A 249 -71.80 -76.80 -25.76
CA ARG A 249 -73.13 -76.78 -26.37
C ARG A 249 -73.17 -77.33 -27.78
N ALA A 250 -72.16 -76.99 -28.61
CA ALA A 250 -72.00 -77.48 -29.98
C ALA A 250 -71.73 -78.99 -30.00
N SER A 251 -70.81 -79.44 -29.13
CA SER A 251 -70.51 -80.89 -28.99
C SER A 251 -71.71 -81.71 -28.57
N ASP A 252 -72.42 -81.24 -27.54
CA ASP A 252 -73.66 -81.94 -27.06
C ASP A 252 -74.74 -82.01 -28.14
N ARG A 253 -74.91 -80.87 -28.86
CA ARG A 253 -75.89 -80.86 -29.97
C ARG A 253 -75.48 -81.81 -31.10
N LEU A 254 -74.27 -81.84 -31.48
CA LEU A 254 -73.77 -82.75 -32.53
C LEU A 254 -73.80 -84.20 -32.05
N LYS A 255 -73.53 -84.44 -30.75
CA LYS A 255 -73.64 -85.76 -30.13
C LYS A 255 -75.07 -86.32 -30.20
N GLU A 256 -76.09 -85.48 -29.95
CA GLU A 256 -77.50 -85.88 -30.12
C GLU A 256 -77.80 -86.14 -31.63
N LEU A 257 -77.31 -85.29 -32.55
CA LEU A 257 -77.57 -85.44 -33.98
C LEU A 257 -76.83 -86.67 -34.56
N SER A 258 -75.68 -87.06 -33.98
CA SER A 258 -74.91 -88.27 -34.47
C SER A 258 -75.69 -89.56 -34.22
N LYS A 259 -76.71 -89.61 -33.38
CA LYS A 259 -77.60 -90.76 -33.24
C LYS A 259 -78.44 -90.96 -34.48
N PHE A 260 -78.59 -89.98 -35.36
CA PHE A 260 -79.36 -90.02 -36.59
C PHE A 260 -78.49 -90.11 -37.84
N ASP A 261 -77.26 -89.59 -37.77
CA ASP A 261 -76.32 -89.71 -38.87
C ASP A 261 -74.88 -89.98 -38.35
N THR A 262 -74.39 -91.18 -38.54
CA THR A 262 -73.13 -91.67 -38.01
C THR A 262 -71.91 -90.89 -38.60
N ARG A 263 -72.06 -90.21 -39.72
CA ARG A 263 -71.00 -89.37 -40.31
C ARG A 263 -70.64 -88.22 -39.40
N LEU A 264 -71.54 -87.76 -38.53
CA LEU A 264 -71.33 -86.70 -37.54
C LEU A 264 -70.46 -87.16 -36.36
N GLY A 265 -70.22 -88.45 -36.20
CA GLY A 265 -69.41 -89.01 -35.13
C GLY A 265 -67.99 -88.49 -35.12
N ASN A 266 -67.43 -88.37 -36.31
CA ASN A 266 -66.07 -87.82 -36.46
C ASN A 266 -65.97 -86.34 -36.04
N SER A 267 -66.96 -85.52 -36.36
CA SER A 267 -67.04 -84.11 -35.92
C SER A 267 -67.19 -83.96 -34.40
N VAL A 268 -67.95 -84.91 -33.77
CA VAL A 268 -68.09 -84.97 -32.31
C VAL A 268 -66.69 -85.25 -31.70
N SER A 269 -65.97 -86.22 -32.19
CA SER A 269 -64.59 -86.56 -31.72
C SER A 269 -63.66 -85.38 -31.89
N GLN A 270 -63.73 -84.73 -33.03
CA GLN A 270 -62.89 -83.52 -33.26
C GLN A 270 -63.19 -82.34 -32.29
N LEU A 271 -64.46 -82.09 -31.98
CA LEU A 271 -64.88 -81.10 -31.00
C LEU A 271 -64.43 -81.46 -29.58
N GLN A 272 -64.43 -82.77 -29.25
CA GLN A 272 -63.95 -83.27 -27.95
C GLN A 272 -62.41 -83.04 -27.87
N ASP A 273 -61.68 -83.30 -28.95
CA ASP A 273 -60.22 -83.03 -29.01
C ASP A 273 -59.93 -81.52 -28.86
N VAL A 274 -60.69 -80.68 -29.56
CA VAL A 274 -60.60 -79.22 -29.42
C VAL A 274 -60.87 -78.78 -28.01
N THR A 275 -61.89 -79.34 -27.33
CA THR A 275 -62.24 -79.03 -25.93
C THR A 275 -61.11 -79.44 -24.99
N ALA A 276 -60.45 -80.56 -25.22
CA ALA A 276 -59.29 -80.97 -24.41
C ALA A 276 -58.15 -80.04 -24.61
N LEU A 277 -57.82 -79.68 -25.87
CA LEU A 277 -56.74 -78.73 -26.21
C LEU A 277 -57.05 -77.33 -25.61
N LEU A 278 -58.33 -76.90 -25.64
CA LEU A 278 -58.72 -75.62 -25.03
C LEU A 278 -58.47 -75.65 -23.52
N SER A 279 -58.84 -76.74 -22.84
CA SER A 279 -58.63 -76.93 -21.40
C SER A 279 -57.18 -76.90 -21.02
N ASP A 280 -56.30 -77.56 -21.85
CA ASP A 280 -54.86 -77.51 -21.64
C ASP A 280 -54.33 -76.08 -21.79
N ALA A 281 -54.70 -75.37 -22.86
CA ALA A 281 -54.34 -73.99 -23.09
C ALA A 281 -54.80 -73.06 -21.94
N VAL A 282 -56.05 -73.21 -21.50
CA VAL A 282 -56.59 -72.43 -20.35
C VAL A 282 -55.78 -72.71 -19.07
N SER A 283 -55.40 -73.97 -18.84
CA SER A 283 -54.58 -74.36 -17.68
C SER A 283 -53.17 -73.70 -17.74
N ASP A 284 -52.55 -73.67 -18.91
CA ASP A 284 -51.25 -73.02 -19.09
C ASP A 284 -51.32 -71.52 -18.91
N ILE A 285 -52.38 -70.89 -19.49
CA ILE A 285 -52.58 -69.41 -19.31
C ILE A 285 -52.84 -69.09 -17.85
N ARG A 286 -53.66 -69.89 -17.16
CA ARG A 286 -53.99 -69.74 -15.72
C ARG A 286 -52.69 -69.82 -14.88
N ARG A 287 -51.80 -70.73 -15.18
CA ARG A 287 -50.54 -70.87 -14.50
C ARG A 287 -49.65 -69.59 -14.69
N CYS A 288 -49.52 -69.10 -15.93
CA CYS A 288 -48.86 -67.86 -16.20
C CYS A 288 -49.49 -66.66 -15.51
N HIS A 289 -50.80 -66.58 -15.52
CA HIS A 289 -51.54 -65.46 -14.87
C HIS A 289 -51.27 -65.41 -13.36
N VAL A 290 -51.17 -66.52 -12.65
CA VAL A 290 -50.81 -66.55 -11.21
C VAL A 290 -49.41 -65.99 -10.99
N ASP A 291 -48.46 -66.27 -11.92
CA ASP A 291 -47.09 -65.74 -11.84
C ASP A 291 -47.03 -64.19 -12.07
N TYR A 292 -48.06 -63.59 -12.65
CA TYR A 292 -48.18 -62.16 -12.90
C TYR A 292 -48.95 -61.40 -11.82
N GLU A 293 -49.18 -62.00 -10.61
CA GLU A 293 -49.84 -61.30 -9.51
C GLU A 293 -49.02 -60.06 -9.10
N LEU A 294 -49.61 -58.90 -9.23
CA LEU A 294 -49.01 -57.58 -8.90
C LEU A 294 -49.58 -57.16 -7.52
N ASP A 295 -48.71 -56.45 -6.73
CA ASP A 295 -49.15 -55.63 -5.61
C ASP A 295 -49.61 -54.27 -6.18
N PRO A 296 -50.89 -53.97 -6.21
CA PRO A 296 -51.39 -52.69 -6.76
C PRO A 296 -50.95 -51.48 -5.97
N GLU A 297 -50.66 -51.61 -4.67
CA GLU A 297 -50.20 -50.52 -3.82
C GLU A 297 -48.74 -50.14 -4.15
N GLU A 298 -47.90 -51.15 -4.43
CA GLU A 298 -46.51 -50.90 -4.85
C GLU A 298 -46.47 -50.16 -6.18
N PHE A 299 -47.21 -50.59 -7.18
CA PHE A 299 -47.28 -49.93 -8.49
C PHE A 299 -47.74 -48.46 -8.32
N GLN A 300 -48.79 -48.21 -7.55
CA GLN A 300 -49.33 -46.86 -7.34
C GLN A 300 -48.33 -45.95 -6.60
N ARG A 301 -47.57 -46.49 -5.63
CA ARG A 301 -46.53 -45.76 -4.93
C ARG A 301 -45.42 -45.32 -5.89
N LEU A 302 -44.94 -46.23 -6.74
CA LEU A 302 -43.92 -45.94 -7.74
C LEU A 302 -44.39 -44.89 -8.76
N ASP A 303 -45.58 -45.06 -9.29
CA ASP A 303 -46.19 -44.13 -10.25
C ASP A 303 -46.33 -42.72 -9.67
N SER A 304 -46.81 -42.61 -8.41
CA SER A 304 -46.94 -41.35 -7.70
C SER A 304 -45.60 -40.68 -7.48
N ARG A 305 -44.56 -41.46 -7.07
CA ARG A 305 -43.19 -40.91 -6.85
C ARG A 305 -42.56 -40.42 -8.15
N LEU A 306 -42.70 -41.21 -9.23
CA LEU A 306 -42.22 -40.80 -10.56
C LEU A 306 -42.89 -39.51 -11.05
N THR A 307 -44.22 -39.39 -10.84
CA THR A 307 -44.98 -38.18 -11.19
C THR A 307 -44.42 -36.96 -10.47
N VAL A 308 -44.17 -37.07 -9.16
CA VAL A 308 -43.63 -35.96 -8.35
C VAL A 308 -42.23 -35.57 -8.85
N LEU A 309 -41.37 -36.57 -9.18
CA LEU A 309 -40.00 -36.29 -9.73
C LEU A 309 -40.10 -35.62 -11.11
N HIS A 310 -41.01 -36.07 -11.98
CA HIS A 310 -41.24 -35.44 -13.30
C HIS A 310 -41.74 -34.00 -13.18
N ASP A 311 -42.68 -33.74 -12.27
CA ASP A 311 -43.21 -32.38 -12.06
C ASP A 311 -42.13 -31.43 -11.53
N ALA A 312 -41.28 -31.90 -10.61
CA ALA A 312 -40.14 -31.14 -10.13
C ALA A 312 -39.13 -30.87 -11.27
N ALA A 313 -38.80 -31.91 -12.04
CA ALA A 313 -37.88 -31.78 -13.17
C ALA A 313 -38.38 -30.76 -14.20
N ARG A 314 -39.66 -30.76 -14.50
CA ARG A 314 -40.31 -29.79 -15.41
C ARG A 314 -40.28 -28.39 -14.80
N LYS A 315 -40.56 -28.22 -13.51
CA LYS A 315 -40.51 -26.94 -12.79
C LYS A 315 -39.10 -26.32 -12.88
N TYR A 316 -38.08 -27.13 -12.67
CA TYR A 316 -36.69 -26.68 -12.64
C TYR A 316 -35.94 -26.78 -13.97
N LYS A 317 -36.63 -27.29 -15.04
CA LYS A 317 -36.09 -27.43 -16.42
C LYS A 317 -34.85 -28.30 -16.48
N VAL A 318 -34.83 -29.36 -15.72
CA VAL A 318 -33.75 -30.38 -15.73
C VAL A 318 -34.37 -31.75 -16.03
N ARG A 319 -33.53 -32.75 -16.29
CA ARG A 319 -34.01 -34.13 -16.37
C ARG A 319 -34.26 -34.68 -14.95
N PRO A 320 -35.19 -35.62 -14.79
CA PRO A 320 -35.47 -36.18 -13.45
C PRO A 320 -34.26 -36.80 -12.76
N ASP A 321 -33.35 -37.41 -13.53
CA ASP A 321 -32.12 -38.03 -13.03
C ASP A 321 -31.10 -36.97 -12.53
N GLN A 322 -31.30 -35.68 -12.84
CA GLN A 322 -30.40 -34.58 -12.48
C GLN A 322 -30.85 -33.77 -11.25
N LEU A 323 -31.93 -34.19 -10.64
CA LEU A 323 -32.47 -33.46 -9.47
C LEU A 323 -31.52 -33.49 -8.25
N UNK A 324 -30.94 -34.42 -8.01
CA UNK A 324 -30.07 -34.53 -7.02
C UNK A 324 -29.00 -33.63 -7.16
N ASP A 325 -28.19 -33.64 -8.38
CA ASP A 325 -27.11 -32.75 -8.80
C ASP A 325 -27.53 -31.27 -8.70
N LEU A 326 -28.72 -30.97 -9.11
CA LEU A 326 -29.31 -29.63 -8.98
C LEU A 326 -29.37 -29.19 -7.51
N LEU A 327 -29.84 -30.02 -6.62
CA LEU A 327 -29.92 -29.72 -5.18
C LEU A 327 -28.53 -29.46 -4.60
N GLU A 328 -27.56 -30.30 -4.91
CA GLU A 328 -26.17 -30.13 -4.46
C GLU A 328 -25.58 -28.80 -4.99
N ARG A 329 -25.79 -28.50 -6.26
CA ARG A 329 -25.29 -27.28 -6.88
C ARG A 329 -25.91 -26.04 -6.24
N LEU A 330 -27.23 -26.01 -6.03
CA LEU A 330 -27.95 -24.88 -5.42
C LEU A 330 -27.51 -24.69 -3.96
N SER A 331 -27.31 -25.78 -3.24
CA SER A 331 -26.81 -25.76 -1.85
C SER A 331 -25.41 -25.15 -1.78
N GLY A 332 -24.52 -25.53 -2.68
CA GLY A 332 -23.18 -24.97 -2.77
C GLY A 332 -23.18 -23.47 -3.12
N GLU A 333 -24.07 -23.04 -4.03
CA GLU A 333 -24.23 -21.61 -4.35
C GLU A 333 -24.72 -20.82 -3.12
N LEU A 334 -25.69 -21.33 -2.38
CA LEU A 334 -26.22 -20.67 -1.18
C LEU A 334 -25.16 -20.59 -0.07
N GLU A 335 -24.40 -21.65 0.16
CA GLU A 335 -23.29 -21.68 1.13
C GLU A 335 -22.22 -20.65 0.79
N SER A 336 -21.90 -20.49 -0.50
CA SER A 336 -20.95 -19.49 -0.99
C SER A 336 -21.42 -18.07 -0.64
N ILE A 337 -22.69 -17.75 -0.88
CA ILE A 337 -23.27 -16.42 -0.56
C ILE A 337 -23.20 -16.16 0.96
N THR A 338 -23.63 -17.10 1.77
CA THR A 338 -23.61 -16.99 3.23
C THR A 338 -22.17 -16.77 3.76
N THR A 339 -21.19 -17.45 3.18
CA THR A 339 -19.77 -17.29 3.54
C THR A 339 -19.28 -15.89 3.19
N GLU A 340 -19.68 -15.34 2.05
CA GLU A 340 -19.30 -13.97 1.64
C GLU A 340 -19.91 -12.92 2.58
N GLU A 341 -21.16 -13.08 3.02
CA GLU A 341 -21.79 -12.19 4.00
C GLU A 341 -21.06 -12.19 5.34
N GLN A 342 -20.63 -13.36 5.80
CA GLN A 342 -19.81 -13.48 7.01
C GLN A 342 -18.49 -12.73 6.86
N ARG A 343 -17.82 -12.85 5.72
CA ARG A 343 -16.57 -12.13 5.41
C ARG A 343 -16.79 -10.61 5.43
N ILE A 344 -17.88 -10.13 4.84
CA ILE A 344 -18.24 -8.70 4.88
C ILE A 344 -18.36 -8.24 6.32
N SER A 345 -19.12 -8.95 7.15
CA SER A 345 -19.29 -8.62 8.57
C SER A 345 -17.97 -8.59 9.33
N GLU A 346 -17.07 -9.55 9.07
CA GLU A 346 -15.73 -9.61 9.68
C GLU A 346 -14.87 -8.40 9.27
N VAL A 347 -14.91 -8.02 7.99
CA VAL A 347 -14.16 -6.86 7.49
C VAL A 347 -14.75 -5.56 8.07
N GLU A 348 -16.06 -5.42 8.19
CA GLU A 348 -16.71 -4.27 8.84
C GLU A 348 -16.28 -4.12 10.31
N GLN A 349 -16.22 -5.21 11.04
CA GLN A 349 -15.73 -5.22 12.43
C GLN A 349 -14.25 -4.80 12.48
N GLN A 350 -13.43 -5.30 11.54
CA GLN A 350 -12.02 -4.91 11.44
C GLN A 350 -11.87 -3.42 11.15
N ILE A 351 -12.66 -2.86 10.23
CA ILE A 351 -12.67 -1.42 9.91
C ILE A 351 -13.04 -0.60 11.16
N SER A 352 -14.08 -1.01 11.88
CA SER A 352 -14.51 -0.34 13.11
C SER A 352 -13.41 -0.31 14.17
N ALA A 353 -12.73 -1.44 14.38
CA ALA A 353 -11.61 -1.54 15.32
C ALA A 353 -10.44 -0.64 14.88
N LEU A 354 -10.04 -0.71 13.60
CA LEU A 354 -8.96 0.11 13.05
C LEU A 354 -9.28 1.61 13.10
N THR A 355 -10.54 1.99 12.90
CA THR A 355 -10.99 3.39 13.01
C THR A 355 -10.84 3.88 14.45
N THR A 356 -11.20 3.06 15.43
CA THR A 356 -11.04 3.36 16.86
C THR A 356 -9.55 3.53 17.24
N ASP A 357 -8.71 2.63 16.74
CA ASP A 357 -7.26 2.69 16.94
C ASP A 357 -6.68 3.96 16.32
N TYR A 358 -7.08 4.28 15.08
CA TYR A 358 -6.67 5.51 14.39
C TYR A 358 -7.06 6.73 15.19
N ASP A 359 -8.32 6.83 15.64
CA ASP A 359 -8.82 7.98 16.41
C ASP A 359 -8.04 8.15 17.73
N THR A 360 -7.74 7.05 18.39
CA THR A 360 -6.96 7.06 19.64
C THR A 360 -5.55 7.61 19.41
N LEU A 361 -4.87 7.10 18.39
CA LEU A 361 -3.52 7.54 18.01
C LEU A 361 -3.53 9.01 17.55
N ALA A 362 -4.46 9.38 16.66
CA ALA A 362 -4.57 10.74 16.14
C ALA A 362 -4.84 11.76 17.25
N ASN A 363 -5.73 11.44 18.18
CA ASN A 363 -6.03 12.31 19.34
C ASN A 363 -4.81 12.49 20.24
N ARG A 364 -4.05 11.43 20.50
CA ARG A 364 -2.81 11.49 21.28
C ARG A 364 -1.78 12.40 20.60
N ILE A 365 -1.60 12.24 19.29
CA ILE A 365 -0.70 13.09 18.50
C ILE A 365 -1.15 14.54 18.54
N SER A 366 -2.44 14.82 18.31
CA SER A 366 -3.00 16.18 18.33
C SER A 366 -2.78 16.87 19.68
N GLN A 367 -2.99 16.17 20.78
CA GLN A 367 -2.74 16.72 22.12
C GLN A 367 -1.27 17.08 22.33
N ARG A 368 -0.34 16.22 21.92
CA ARG A 368 1.10 16.48 22.03
C ARG A 368 1.53 17.64 21.12
N ARG A 369 1.00 17.70 19.90
CA ARG A 369 1.26 18.81 18.97
C ARG A 369 0.77 20.14 19.58
N ALA A 370 -0.45 20.17 20.12
CA ALA A 370 -1.02 21.38 20.74
C ALA A 370 -0.18 21.87 21.93
N GLN A 371 0.27 20.95 22.78
CA GLN A 371 1.13 21.28 23.92
C GLN A 371 2.51 21.81 23.47
N SER A 372 3.03 21.25 22.39
CA SER A 372 4.38 21.58 21.91
C SER A 372 4.39 22.81 20.99
N ALA A 373 3.30 23.08 20.30
CA ALA A 373 3.16 24.22 19.39
C ALA A 373 3.48 25.55 20.09
N GLY A 374 2.91 25.76 21.28
CA GLY A 374 3.18 26.96 22.08
C GLY A 374 4.64 27.05 22.49
N LYS A 375 5.21 25.97 23.01
CA LYS A 375 6.63 25.92 23.43
C LYS A 375 7.58 26.19 22.26
N LEU A 376 7.32 25.58 21.11
CA LEU A 376 8.11 25.81 19.90
C LEU A 376 8.00 27.27 19.47
N ALA A 377 6.79 27.81 19.45
CA ALA A 377 6.54 29.23 19.08
C ALA A 377 7.28 30.21 19.99
N ASP A 378 7.22 30.01 21.29
CA ASP A 378 7.93 30.84 22.26
C ASP A 378 9.45 30.76 22.11
N SER A 379 9.97 29.53 21.97
CA SER A 379 11.41 29.30 21.82
C SER A 379 11.95 29.92 20.53
N VAL A 380 11.24 29.74 19.41
CA VAL A 380 11.64 30.33 18.12
C VAL A 380 11.55 31.85 18.19
N THR A 381 10.49 32.41 18.77
CA THR A 381 10.33 33.87 18.94
C THR A 381 11.50 34.47 19.74
N HIS A 382 11.94 33.79 20.79
CA HIS A 382 13.10 34.20 21.57
C HIS A 382 14.37 34.24 20.71
N GLN A 383 14.61 33.19 19.91
CA GLN A 383 15.77 33.11 18.99
C GLN A 383 15.71 34.23 17.92
N LEU A 384 14.50 34.56 17.42
CA LEU A 384 14.33 35.63 16.43
C LEU A 384 14.78 36.99 16.97
N ALA A 385 14.47 37.28 18.24
CA ALA A 385 14.92 38.51 18.88
C ALA A 385 16.45 38.58 18.93
N ASP A 386 17.14 37.50 19.29
CA ASP A 386 18.60 37.41 19.27
C ASP A 386 19.17 37.63 17.85
N LEU A 387 18.46 37.20 16.82
CA LEU A 387 18.88 37.29 15.41
C LEU A 387 18.50 38.63 14.73
N GLY A 388 18.15 39.66 15.52
CA GLY A 388 17.84 40.99 15.03
C GLY A 388 16.42 41.16 14.49
N LEU A 389 15.51 40.26 14.87
CA LEU A 389 14.10 40.34 14.52
C LEU A 389 13.28 40.49 15.81
N GLU A 390 13.61 41.55 16.58
CA GLU A 390 13.08 41.79 17.95
C GLU A 390 11.56 41.88 18.01
N GLN A 391 10.92 42.32 16.93
CA GLN A 391 9.45 42.51 16.89
C GLN A 391 8.74 41.32 16.25
N ALA A 392 9.51 40.37 15.69
CA ALA A 392 8.92 39.23 15.05
C ALA A 392 8.35 38.24 16.06
N LYS A 393 7.23 37.63 15.70
CA LYS A 393 6.60 36.53 16.46
C LYS A 393 6.36 35.38 15.52
N PHE A 394 6.57 34.21 16.05
CA PHE A 394 6.37 32.95 15.35
C PHE A 394 5.16 32.20 15.91
N UNK A 395 4.22 31.34 15.25
CA UNK A 395 3.19 30.66 15.56
C UNK A 395 3.29 29.45 14.97
N VAL A 396 2.74 28.50 15.48
CA VAL A 396 2.41 27.23 14.88
C VAL A 396 0.89 27.10 14.83
N ASP A 397 0.34 27.13 13.65
CA ASP A 397 -1.11 27.00 13.44
C ASP A 397 -1.48 25.53 13.25
N LEU A 398 -2.44 25.05 14.05
CA LEU A 398 -3.00 23.69 14.00
C LEU A 398 -4.47 23.80 13.59
N SER A 399 -4.80 23.42 12.36
CA SER A 399 -6.16 23.47 11.84
C SER A 399 -6.71 22.05 11.69
N PRO A 400 -7.77 21.68 12.46
CA PRO A 400 -8.32 20.33 12.41
C PRO A 400 -8.91 20.01 11.03
N LEU A 401 -8.80 18.74 10.63
CA LEU A 401 -9.35 18.19 9.40
C LEU A 401 -10.70 17.51 9.68
N GLU A 402 -11.61 17.63 8.74
CA GLU A 402 -12.85 16.84 8.76
C GLU A 402 -12.51 15.33 8.68
N ALA A 403 -13.40 14.49 9.18
CA ALA A 403 -13.16 13.04 9.26
C ALA A 403 -12.75 12.43 7.89
N ALA A 404 -13.38 12.91 6.81
CA ALA A 404 -13.10 12.44 5.44
C ALA A 404 -11.73 12.88 4.91
N ASP A 405 -11.14 13.94 5.47
CA ASP A 405 -9.88 14.53 5.01
C ASP A 405 -8.68 14.11 5.87
N ARG A 406 -8.92 13.29 6.88
CA ARG A 406 -7.86 12.80 7.78
C ARG A 406 -6.81 12.00 6.99
N THR A 407 -5.57 12.15 7.41
CA THR A 407 -4.43 11.60 6.66
C THR A 407 -3.69 10.55 7.47
N ARG A 408 -2.77 9.86 6.82
CA ARG A 408 -1.84 8.93 7.48
C ARG A 408 -0.93 9.62 8.51
N TYR A 409 -0.93 10.96 8.57
CA TYR A 409 -0.05 11.76 9.42
C TYR A 409 -0.82 12.47 10.54
N GLY A 410 -2.11 12.28 10.64
CA GLY A 410 -2.94 12.85 11.69
C GLY A 410 -4.22 13.53 11.22
N ALA A 411 -4.90 14.12 12.20
CA ALA A 411 -6.23 14.72 12.05
C ALA A 411 -6.19 16.26 11.94
N GLU A 412 -5.00 16.84 11.67
CA GLU A 412 -4.84 18.30 11.52
C GLU A 412 -3.76 18.67 10.51
N ASN A 413 -3.89 19.85 9.93
CA ASN A 413 -2.83 20.51 9.18
C ASN A 413 -1.93 21.27 10.16
N VAL A 414 -0.62 21.25 9.89
CA VAL A 414 0.38 22.01 10.65
C VAL A 414 0.95 23.08 9.73
N ASN A 415 0.85 24.33 10.11
CA ASN A 415 1.39 25.46 9.33
C ASN A 415 2.21 26.37 10.24
N PHE A 416 3.40 26.74 9.79
CA PHE A 416 4.24 27.71 10.45
C PHE A 416 3.91 29.10 9.90
N ALA A 417 3.71 30.04 10.80
CA ALA A 417 3.37 31.41 10.46
C ALA A 417 4.24 32.39 11.25
N VAL A 418 4.49 33.53 10.68
CA VAL A 418 5.30 34.58 11.31
C VAL A 418 4.60 35.94 11.13
N ARG A 419 4.84 36.78 12.09
CA ARG A 419 4.46 38.19 12.03
C ARG A 419 5.73 39.00 12.30
N THR A 420 6.26 39.69 11.29
CA THR A 420 7.52 40.44 11.38
C THR A 420 7.33 41.90 11.85
N ILE A 421 6.14 42.44 11.64
CA ILE A 421 5.79 43.82 12.00
C ILE A 421 4.60 43.76 13.00
N PRO A 422 4.68 44.47 14.14
CA PRO A 422 3.54 44.55 15.06
C PRO A 422 2.26 45.02 14.35
N ASP A 423 1.13 44.53 14.82
CA ASP A 423 -0.21 44.86 14.32
C ASP A 423 -0.56 44.29 12.93
N MET A 424 0.38 43.62 12.26
CA MET A 424 0.07 42.84 11.05
C MET A 424 -0.45 41.45 11.45
N PRO A 425 -1.28 40.80 10.62
CA PRO A 425 -1.69 39.43 10.88
C PRO A 425 -0.51 38.46 10.73
N PHE A 426 -0.60 37.28 11.32
CA PHE A 426 0.33 36.20 11.04
C PHE A 426 0.18 35.77 9.59
N ALA A 427 1.29 35.61 8.92
CA ALA A 427 1.34 35.15 7.51
C ALA A 427 2.15 33.85 7.41
N PRO A 428 1.78 32.96 6.53
CA PRO A 428 2.59 31.75 6.25
C PRO A 428 4.02 32.13 5.85
N LEU A 429 4.99 31.25 6.10
CA LEU A 429 6.41 31.51 5.83
C LEU A 429 6.69 31.84 4.36
N ASP A 430 5.90 31.29 3.42
CA ASP A 430 6.04 31.57 1.99
C ASP A 430 5.68 33.01 1.59
N GLN A 431 5.08 33.76 2.50
CA GLN A 431 4.72 35.18 2.28
C GLN A 431 5.69 36.15 2.93
N VAL A 432 6.79 35.66 3.52
CA VAL A 432 7.85 36.52 4.07
C VAL A 432 8.60 37.18 2.91
N ALA A 433 8.62 38.50 2.92
CA ALA A 433 9.08 39.30 1.79
C ALA A 433 10.60 39.32 1.58
N SER A 434 11.39 39.01 2.64
CA SER A 434 12.85 39.15 2.62
C SER A 434 13.53 37.79 2.78
N GLY A 435 14.42 37.42 1.86
CA GLY A 435 15.24 36.22 1.93
C GLY A 435 16.10 36.18 3.20
N GLY A 436 16.69 37.30 3.58
CA GLY A 436 17.50 37.39 4.82
C GLY A 436 16.66 37.19 6.10
N GLU A 437 15.39 37.66 6.11
CA GLU A 437 14.48 37.39 7.23
C GLU A 437 14.12 35.90 7.27
N LEU A 438 13.79 35.33 6.15
CA LEU A 438 13.46 33.90 6.03
C LEU A 438 14.65 33.02 6.46
N SER A 439 15.89 33.37 6.08
CA SER A 439 17.12 32.69 6.52
C SER A 439 17.25 32.69 8.05
N ARG A 440 17.04 33.85 8.67
CA ARG A 440 17.12 33.98 10.13
C ARG A 440 15.99 33.22 10.84
N ILE A 441 14.78 33.21 10.26
CA ILE A 441 13.66 32.42 10.78
C ILE A 441 14.01 30.93 10.71
N SER A 442 14.55 30.49 9.58
CA SER A 442 15.00 29.10 9.42
C SER A 442 16.07 28.74 10.45
N LEU A 443 17.08 29.59 10.62
CA LEU A 443 18.13 29.39 11.63
C LEU A 443 17.54 29.33 13.06
N ALA A 444 16.60 30.20 13.39
CA ALA A 444 15.93 30.21 14.71
C ALA A 444 15.22 28.87 14.97
N ILE A 445 14.48 28.38 13.98
CA ILE A 445 13.79 27.09 14.07
C ILE A 445 14.82 25.96 14.28
N GLN A 446 15.89 25.96 13.49
CA GLN A 446 16.93 24.94 13.53
C GLN A 446 17.70 24.91 14.86
N VAL A 447 18.00 26.08 15.42
CA VAL A 447 18.64 26.18 16.75
C VAL A 447 17.74 25.55 17.83
N VAL A 448 16.45 25.80 17.76
CA VAL A 448 15.47 25.26 18.73
C VAL A 448 15.29 23.75 18.55
N THR A 449 15.38 23.24 17.33
CA THR A 449 15.14 21.82 17.04
C THR A 449 16.45 21.00 16.86
N ALA A 450 17.60 21.60 17.07
CA ALA A 450 18.91 21.00 16.79
C ALA A 450 19.16 19.65 17.47
N GLN A 451 18.72 19.50 18.72
CA GLN A 451 18.92 18.26 19.49
C GLN A 451 17.95 17.15 19.11
N ILE A 452 16.96 17.44 18.29
CA ILE A 452 15.82 16.57 18.01
C ILE A 452 15.92 16.01 16.59
N ASP A 453 16.52 16.78 15.68
CA ASP A 453 16.66 16.38 14.28
C ASP A 453 17.84 15.40 14.10
N SER A 454 17.62 14.37 13.34
CA SER A 454 18.55 13.22 13.23
C SER A 454 19.60 13.33 12.12
N VAL A 455 19.59 14.41 11.30
CA VAL A 455 20.55 14.53 10.17
C VAL A 455 21.92 14.97 10.70
N PRO A 456 22.98 14.19 10.41
CA PRO A 456 24.27 14.44 11.05
C PRO A 456 25.06 15.62 10.51
N SER A 457 24.76 16.12 9.29
CA SER A 457 25.48 17.23 8.66
C SER A 457 24.51 18.28 8.15
N CYS A 458 24.79 19.55 8.41
CA CYS A 458 24.01 20.69 7.90
C CYS A 458 24.94 21.66 7.17
N ILE A 459 24.45 22.20 6.07
CA ILE A 459 25.18 23.18 5.25
C ILE A 459 24.38 24.49 5.26
N TYR A 460 25.03 25.59 5.63
CA TYR A 460 24.45 26.93 5.61
C TYR A 460 25.14 27.80 4.58
N ASP A 461 24.39 28.22 3.56
CA ASP A 461 24.82 29.23 2.62
C ASP A 461 23.93 30.47 2.80
N GLU A 462 24.55 31.64 2.65
CA GLU A 462 23.83 32.95 2.70
C GLU A 462 23.15 33.29 4.05
N VAL A 463 23.45 32.60 5.12
CA VAL A 463 22.87 32.88 6.45
C VAL A 463 23.19 34.28 6.96
N ASP A 464 24.29 34.87 6.45
CA ASP A 464 24.81 36.17 6.85
C ASP A 464 24.42 37.31 5.89
N ILE A 465 23.52 37.08 4.93
CA ILE A 465 23.06 38.14 4.03
C ILE A 465 22.22 39.18 4.81
N GLY A 466 22.56 40.43 4.63
CA GLY A 466 21.81 41.57 5.18
C GLY A 466 22.03 41.79 6.67
N ILE A 467 23.02 41.12 7.27
CA ILE A 467 23.37 41.31 8.67
C ILE A 467 24.83 41.78 8.83
N GLY A 468 25.19 42.29 9.99
CA GLY A 468 26.54 42.66 10.32
C GLY A 468 26.70 42.98 11.80
N GLY A 469 27.88 43.33 12.20
CA GLY A 469 28.14 43.73 13.60
C GLY A 469 27.72 42.65 14.60
N ARG A 470 26.98 43.10 15.60
CA ARG A 470 26.52 42.25 16.72
C ARG A 470 25.66 41.05 16.26
N ILE A 471 24.79 41.24 15.28
CA ILE A 471 23.90 40.17 14.80
C ILE A 471 24.75 39.04 14.14
N ALA A 472 25.76 39.41 13.34
CA ALA A 472 26.64 38.46 12.72
C ALA A 472 27.44 37.63 13.76
N GLU A 473 27.85 38.26 14.85
CA GLU A 473 28.49 37.57 15.99
C GLU A 473 27.55 36.56 16.65
N ILE A 474 26.29 36.91 16.86
CA ILE A 474 25.28 36.00 17.43
C ILE A 474 25.00 34.85 16.47
N VAL A 475 24.82 35.11 15.17
CA VAL A 475 24.63 34.06 14.16
C VAL A 475 25.79 33.08 14.20
N GLY A 476 27.02 33.60 14.18
CA GLY A 476 28.24 32.76 14.24
C GLY A 476 28.28 31.90 15.51
N SER A 477 27.95 32.48 16.67
CA SER A 477 27.93 31.75 17.96
C SER A 477 26.86 30.66 17.97
N LYS A 478 25.68 30.91 17.38
CA LYS A 478 24.62 29.89 17.25
C LYS A 478 25.07 28.74 16.32
N LEU A 479 25.72 29.05 15.20
CA LEU A 479 26.28 28.03 14.30
C LEU A 479 27.38 27.21 15.01
N ARG A 480 28.23 27.85 15.81
CA ARG A 480 29.24 27.15 16.61
C ARG A 480 28.61 26.20 17.62
N LEU A 481 27.55 26.66 18.29
CA LEU A 481 26.78 25.83 19.24
C LEU A 481 26.19 24.62 18.53
N LEU A 482 25.56 24.80 17.37
CA LEU A 482 25.05 23.70 16.54
C LEU A 482 26.19 22.75 16.14
N GLY A 483 27.38 23.30 15.85
CA GLY A 483 28.59 22.54 15.51
C GLY A 483 29.07 21.62 16.64
N SER A 484 28.71 21.87 17.91
CA SER A 484 29.04 20.96 19.01
C SER A 484 28.16 19.68 19.02
N GLU A 485 27.01 19.73 18.36
CA GLU A 485 26.02 18.63 18.32
C GLU A 485 26.09 17.85 17.00
N ARG A 486 26.45 18.52 15.91
CA ARG A 486 26.48 17.94 14.56
C ARG A 486 27.52 18.67 13.69
N GLN A 487 27.81 18.12 12.52
CA GLN A 487 28.74 18.76 11.56
C GLN A 487 28.01 19.91 10.84
N ILE A 488 28.60 21.10 10.86
CA ILE A 488 28.07 22.31 10.20
C ILE A 488 29.11 22.81 9.19
N LEU A 489 28.70 23.00 7.95
CA LEU A 489 29.46 23.71 6.93
C LEU A 489 28.79 25.07 6.69
N CYS A 490 29.52 26.17 6.81
CA CYS A 490 28.96 27.52 6.65
C CYS A 490 29.79 28.34 5.68
N ILE A 491 29.17 28.79 4.58
CA ILE A 491 29.75 29.75 3.66
C ILE A 491 29.46 31.14 4.23
N THR A 492 30.49 31.96 4.40
CA THR A 492 30.34 33.30 4.97
C THR A 492 31.27 34.33 4.30
N HIS A 493 30.79 35.57 4.27
CA HIS A 493 31.59 36.72 3.87
C HIS A 493 31.88 37.64 5.07
N LEU A 494 31.34 37.28 6.27
CA LEU A 494 31.49 38.12 7.47
C LEU A 494 32.58 37.59 8.42
N PRO A 495 33.55 38.40 8.82
CA PRO A 495 34.61 37.98 9.74
C PRO A 495 34.04 37.53 11.10
N GLN A 496 32.93 38.12 11.58
CA GLN A 496 32.30 37.77 12.84
C GLN A 496 31.78 36.33 12.84
N VAL A 497 31.32 35.81 11.71
CA VAL A 497 30.90 34.42 11.54
C VAL A 497 32.12 33.51 11.35
N ALA A 498 33.09 33.94 10.51
CA ALA A 498 34.27 33.16 10.17
C ALA A 498 35.13 32.82 11.40
N VAL A 499 35.27 33.75 12.36
CA VAL A 499 36.04 33.50 13.59
C VAL A 499 35.45 32.38 14.46
N GLN A 500 34.15 32.09 14.31
CA GLN A 500 33.46 31.07 15.12
C GLN A 500 33.76 29.63 14.65
N GLY A 501 34.31 29.43 13.44
CA GLY A 501 34.63 28.11 12.90
C GLY A 501 35.61 27.34 13.79
N HIS A 502 35.40 26.02 13.93
CA HIS A 502 36.40 25.10 14.47
C HIS A 502 37.48 24.89 13.39
N GLU A 503 37.04 24.70 12.16
CA GLU A 503 37.89 24.62 10.95
C GLU A 503 37.59 25.79 10.02
N HIS A 504 38.57 26.15 9.19
CA HIS A 504 38.44 27.27 8.25
C HIS A 504 39.07 26.89 6.91
N LEU A 505 38.26 26.83 5.87
CA LEU A 505 38.66 26.58 4.48
C LEU A 505 38.66 27.89 3.70
N HIS A 506 39.68 28.10 2.90
CA HIS A 506 39.79 29.26 2.02
C HIS A 506 39.69 28.87 0.56
N VAL A 507 38.81 29.56 -0.17
CA VAL A 507 38.59 29.40 -1.60
C VAL A 507 39.29 30.53 -2.33
N THR A 508 40.20 30.20 -3.24
CA THR A 508 40.91 31.17 -4.05
C THR A 508 40.90 30.79 -5.54
N LYS A 509 41.08 31.77 -6.40
CA LYS A 509 41.31 31.54 -7.82
C LYS A 509 42.80 31.74 -8.13
N THR A 510 43.38 30.80 -8.86
CA THR A 510 44.72 30.92 -9.40
C THR A 510 44.73 31.84 -10.62
N ASP A 511 45.92 32.25 -11.07
CA ASP A 511 46.10 33.07 -12.29
C ASP A 511 45.52 32.40 -13.54
N ASP A 512 45.43 31.07 -13.56
CA ASP A 512 44.82 30.28 -14.64
C ASP A 512 43.28 30.14 -14.49
N ALA A 513 42.67 30.90 -13.57
CA ALA A 513 41.24 30.88 -13.25
C ALA A 513 40.73 29.52 -12.72
N GLU A 514 41.62 28.67 -12.21
CA GLU A 514 41.26 27.44 -11.50
C GLU A 514 40.97 27.76 -10.04
N VAL A 515 40.05 27.02 -9.45
CA VAL A 515 39.68 27.15 -8.04
C VAL A 515 40.52 26.19 -7.20
N GLU A 516 41.13 26.70 -6.16
CA GLU A 516 41.81 25.93 -5.13
C GLU A 516 41.12 26.15 -3.78
N ILE A 517 41.06 25.11 -2.98
CA ILE A 517 40.47 25.14 -1.65
C ILE A 517 41.42 24.45 -0.67
N PHE A 518 41.77 25.13 0.39
CA PHE A 518 42.74 24.61 1.36
C PHE A 518 42.39 25.02 2.80
N PRO A 519 42.74 24.20 3.77
CA PRO A 519 42.53 24.56 5.18
C PRO A 519 43.51 25.62 5.62
N LEU A 520 43.06 26.55 6.46
CA LEU A 520 43.88 27.61 7.03
C LEU A 520 44.37 27.21 8.42
N ASP A 521 45.67 27.25 8.61
CA ASP A 521 46.28 27.18 9.94
C ASP A 521 45.99 28.49 10.71
N ARG A 522 46.39 28.57 11.98
CA ARG A 522 46.14 29.73 12.84
C ARG A 522 46.65 31.03 12.24
N ALA A 523 47.85 31.03 11.63
CA ALA A 523 48.47 32.22 11.07
C ALA A 523 47.74 32.68 9.80
N LEU A 524 47.48 31.75 8.88
CA LEU A 524 46.73 32.01 7.65
C LEU A 524 45.31 32.46 7.95
N ARG A 525 44.71 31.88 8.98
CA ARG A 525 43.34 32.23 9.42
C ARG A 525 43.30 33.68 9.92
N THR A 526 44.29 34.11 10.69
CA THR A 526 44.40 35.51 11.11
C THR A 526 44.52 36.46 9.91
N UNK A 527 45.09 35.93 9.04
CA UNK A 527 45.26 36.65 7.94
C UNK A 527 44.10 36.87 7.16
N GLU A 528 43.44 35.87 6.92
CA GLU A 528 42.19 35.95 6.18
C GLU A 528 41.13 36.80 6.91
N ILE A 529 41.01 36.62 8.20
CA ILE A 529 40.10 37.45 9.01
C ILE A 529 40.46 38.93 8.90
N ALA A 530 41.75 39.23 8.94
CA ALA A 530 42.24 40.64 8.78
C ALA A 530 41.88 41.20 7.39
N ARG A 531 42.03 40.37 6.32
CA ARG A 531 41.60 40.73 4.96
C ARG A 531 40.08 41.03 4.90
N MET A 532 39.27 40.20 5.56
CA MET A 532 37.82 40.40 5.62
C MET A 532 37.43 41.66 6.42
N LEU A 533 38.21 42.06 7.40
CA LEU A 533 37.99 43.27 8.20
C LEU A 533 38.47 44.56 7.50
N GLY A 534 39.66 44.51 6.90
CA GLY A 534 40.35 45.68 6.42
C GLY A 534 40.28 45.95 4.91
N GLY A 535 39.79 44.99 4.14
CA GLY A 535 39.75 45.09 2.68
C GLY A 535 41.13 44.99 2.02
N ILE A 536 41.50 45.95 1.15
CA ILE A 536 42.70 45.86 0.29
C ILE A 536 44.01 46.00 1.09
N GLU A 537 44.02 46.85 2.12
CA GLU A 537 45.22 47.07 2.92
C GLU A 537 45.11 46.44 4.31
N ILE A 538 45.94 45.44 4.57
CA ILE A 538 46.03 44.80 5.87
C ILE A 538 47.04 45.56 6.74
N THR A 539 46.55 46.27 7.73
CA THR A 539 47.37 47.00 8.68
C THR A 539 47.69 46.14 9.91
N GLN A 540 48.74 46.57 10.68
CA GLN A 540 49.01 45.93 11.98
C GLN A 540 47.82 45.99 12.96
N GLN A 541 47.01 47.03 12.86
CA GLN A 541 45.79 47.16 13.69
C GLN A 541 44.72 46.14 13.29
N THR A 542 44.53 45.92 11.98
CA THR A 542 43.58 44.90 11.50
C THR A 542 44.02 43.48 11.89
N LEU A 543 45.33 43.20 11.80
CA LEU A 543 45.87 41.92 12.27
C LEU A 543 45.67 41.73 13.77
N ALA A 544 45.96 42.75 14.58
CA ALA A 544 45.75 42.69 16.04
C ALA A 544 44.27 42.46 16.39
N HIS A 545 43.37 43.13 15.67
CA HIS A 545 41.93 42.96 15.88
C HIS A 545 41.47 41.57 15.47
N ALA A 546 41.92 41.03 14.36
CA ALA A 546 41.64 39.67 13.91
C ALA A 546 42.07 38.62 14.96
N GLU A 547 43.31 38.78 15.46
CA GLU A 547 43.85 37.90 16.53
C GLU A 547 43.03 37.97 17.81
N GLU A 548 42.63 39.20 18.23
CA GLU A 548 41.74 39.39 19.40
C GLU A 548 40.40 38.68 19.22
N MET A 549 39.78 38.81 18.04
CA MET A 549 38.49 38.14 17.76
C MET A 549 38.67 36.63 17.87
N LEU A 550 39.70 36.04 17.29
CA LEU A 550 39.97 34.59 17.35
C LEU A 550 40.26 34.13 18.79
N GLN A 551 40.99 34.93 19.56
CA GLN A 551 41.28 34.60 20.97
C GLN A 551 40.02 34.61 21.84
N ARG A 552 39.12 35.58 21.70
CA ARG A 552 37.85 35.66 22.41
C ARG A 552 37.00 34.41 22.22
N VAL A 553 36.93 33.90 21.00
CA VAL A 553 36.18 32.69 20.69
C VAL A 553 36.81 31.45 21.37
N THR A 554 38.14 31.36 21.36
CA THR A 554 38.88 30.26 22.03
C THR A 554 38.61 30.28 23.55
N ASP A 555 38.72 31.44 24.16
CA ASP A 555 38.50 31.62 25.62
C ASP A 555 37.07 31.32 26.04
N SER A 556 36.08 31.65 25.19
CA SER A 556 34.66 31.35 25.42
C SER A 556 34.37 29.84 25.37
N SER A 557 35.14 29.09 24.61
CA SER A 557 34.97 27.63 24.45
C SER A 557 35.50 26.84 25.65
N VAL A 558 36.32 27.47 26.51
CA VAL A 558 36.92 26.83 27.69
C VAL A 558 36.04 26.99 28.96
N ARG A 559 35.05 27.88 28.93
CA ARG A 559 34.08 28.10 29.99
C ARG A 559 32.78 27.35 29.74
#